data_ec0273349ed11158e8c258468e4a9515
#
_entry.id   ec0273349ed11158e8c258468e4a9515
#
_cell.length_a   1.000
_cell.length_b   1.000
_cell.length_c   1.000
_cell.angle_alpha   90.00
_cell.angle_beta   90.00
_cell.angle_gamma   90.00
#
_symmetry.space_group_name_H-M   'P 1'
#
loop_
_entity.id
_entity.type
_entity.pdbx_description
1 polymer ?
#
loop_
_entity_poly.entity_id
_entity_poly.type
_entity_poly.pdbx_seq_one_letter_code
_entity_poly.pdbx_strand_id
1 'polypeptide(L)'
;MMVASELQGLSMSLASKKPTFHRDKDLSSSFSGRRVNLLQSKNVVSGFRPGKFFSVTHRNTTRRFMTMSTLADVANDFMSLQSPILTGREANPKTVASIILGGGAGTRLFPLTQRRAKPAVPFGGCYRLVDIPMSNCINSGINKIYVLTQYNSQSLNRHIARTYNLGGCINFGGGFVEVLAATQTPGESGKKWFQGTADAVRQFLWLFEDADHKNIENVLILCGDQLYRMDYMDIVQKHVNSCADISVSCLPVDGSRASDFGLVKVDERGRICQFLEKPKGELLRSMAASHSKGSDISSGSGFEKLTGGCYPNANDFGSEVIPLAARDFNVQACLFNGYWEDIGTIKSFFDANLALMDQPPKFQLYDQSKPIFTCPRFLPPTKMEKCQVINSLISDGCFLKECTVQHSIVGIRSRLDSGVQIKDTMIMGADYYQTEAEIASLVAAGNVPIGIGKNTKIV
;
A
#
# COMPACT_ATOMS: atom_id res chain seq x y z
N MET A 1 5.71 4.57 -2.46
CA MET A 1 6.15 3.80 -1.28
C MET A 1 7.49 4.32 -0.82
N MET A 2 7.69 4.49 0.46
CA MET A 2 8.92 5.03 1.06
C MET A 2 9.31 4.21 2.29
N VAL A 3 10.60 3.98 2.49
CA VAL A 3 11.17 3.36 3.70
C VAL A 3 12.17 4.34 4.29
N ALA A 4 12.15 4.56 5.61
CA ALA A 4 13.08 5.42 6.31
C ALA A 4 13.62 4.73 7.57
N SER A 5 14.88 4.98 7.92
CA SER A 5 15.62 4.32 9.02
C SER A 5 15.84 5.20 10.25
N GLU A 6 15.94 4.53 11.38
CA GLU A 6 16.40 4.93 12.72
C GLU A 6 15.62 5.94 13.54
N LEU A 7 15.12 5.39 14.66
CA LEU A 7 14.50 6.10 15.79
C LEU A 7 15.32 5.96 17.10
N GLN A 8 16.63 5.74 17.03
CA GLN A 8 17.47 5.56 18.24
C GLN A 8 18.36 6.77 18.51
N GLY A 9 18.03 7.47 19.58
CA GLY A 9 18.96 8.27 20.37
C GLY A 9 18.86 9.76 20.24
N LEU A 10 18.02 10.36 21.07
CA LEU A 10 18.28 11.66 21.70
C LEU A 10 17.33 11.83 22.90
N SER A 11 17.78 11.43 24.09
CA SER A 11 17.17 11.90 25.33
C SER A 11 17.59 13.36 25.56
N MET A 12 16.76 14.30 25.22
CA MET A 12 16.89 15.67 25.74
C MET A 12 16.19 15.75 27.09
N SER A 13 16.97 16.01 28.12
CA SER A 13 16.50 16.37 29.45
C SER A 13 15.74 17.69 29.38
N LEU A 14 14.43 17.64 29.48
CA LEU A 14 13.61 18.78 29.85
C LEU A 14 13.22 18.64 31.31
N ALA A 15 13.87 19.46 32.14
CA ALA A 15 13.48 19.65 33.53
C ALA A 15 12.09 20.27 33.57
N SER A 16 11.07 19.53 33.92
CA SER A 16 9.76 20.06 34.29
C SER A 16 9.38 19.59 35.69
N LYS A 17 8.99 20.61 36.45
CA LYS A 17 8.56 20.56 37.85
C LYS A 17 7.45 19.53 38.08
N LYS A 18 7.66 18.69 39.09
CA LYS A 18 6.68 17.74 39.64
C LYS A 18 5.53 18.47 40.32
N PRO A 19 4.29 18.05 40.17
CA PRO A 19 3.29 18.15 41.22
C PRO A 19 3.25 16.83 42.02
N THR A 20 3.41 16.97 43.31
CA THR A 20 3.20 15.94 44.32
C THR A 20 1.70 15.55 44.39
N PHE A 21 1.39 14.28 44.26
CA PHE A 21 0.13 13.73 44.72
C PHE A 21 0.35 12.54 45.62
N HIS A 22 -0.46 12.51 46.68
CA HIS A 22 -0.44 11.63 47.81
C HIS A 22 -0.71 10.16 47.44
N ARG A 23 -0.02 9.33 48.14
CA ARG A 23 -0.14 7.86 48.22
C ARG A 23 -1.27 7.50 49.16
N ASP A 24 -2.24 6.73 48.73
CA ASP A 24 -3.06 5.91 49.61
C ASP A 24 -2.89 4.42 49.29
N LYS A 25 -2.81 3.68 50.38
CA LYS A 25 -2.43 2.28 50.49
C LYS A 25 -3.63 1.33 50.33
N ASP A 26 -3.26 0.09 50.03
CA ASP A 26 -3.92 -1.17 50.33
C ASP A 26 -5.04 -1.66 49.43
N LEU A 27 -4.73 -2.71 48.71
CA LEU A 27 -5.42 -3.98 48.81
C LEU A 27 -4.70 -5.11 48.04
N SER A 28 -4.17 -6.04 48.86
CA SER A 28 -3.61 -7.31 48.45
C SER A 28 -4.70 -8.30 48.04
N SER A 29 -4.55 -9.03 46.96
CA SER A 29 -5.08 -10.37 46.80
C SER A 29 -4.18 -11.26 45.98
N SER A 30 -3.68 -12.25 46.65
CA SER A 30 -2.91 -13.39 46.19
C SER A 30 -3.71 -14.29 45.25
N PHE A 31 -3.09 -14.72 44.12
CA PHE A 31 -3.44 -16.01 43.53
C PHE A 31 -2.17 -16.78 43.15
N SER A 32 -2.13 -17.97 43.71
CA SER A 32 -1.11 -18.98 43.72
C SER A 32 -1.01 -19.74 42.38
N GLY A 33 0.21 -20.03 42.01
CA GLY A 33 0.83 -20.85 41.09
C GLY A 33 0.22 -22.09 40.45
N ARG A 34 0.76 -22.42 39.30
CA ARG A 34 1.20 -23.78 38.95
C ARG A 34 2.21 -23.71 37.81
N ARG A 35 3.43 -24.13 38.14
CA ARG A 35 4.46 -24.51 37.15
C ARG A 35 4.05 -25.86 36.55
N VAL A 36 4.15 -25.96 35.23
CA VAL A 36 4.24 -27.23 34.55
C VAL A 36 5.58 -27.27 33.77
N ASN A 37 6.43 -28.16 34.22
CA ASN A 37 7.65 -28.59 33.51
C ASN A 37 7.26 -29.54 32.35
N LEU A 38 7.83 -29.37 31.18
CA LEU A 38 7.90 -30.42 30.17
C LEU A 38 9.22 -30.38 29.41
N LEU A 39 10.10 -31.24 29.81
CA LEU A 39 10.95 -32.21 29.11
C LEU A 39 11.51 -31.85 27.71
N GLN A 40 12.84 -31.83 27.73
CA GLN A 40 13.76 -31.99 26.61
C GLN A 40 13.54 -33.32 25.86
N SER A 41 13.63 -33.29 24.56
CA SER A 41 14.15 -34.44 23.83
C SER A 41 15.15 -33.98 22.75
N LYS A 42 16.37 -34.44 22.95
CA LYS A 42 17.46 -34.44 21.96
C LYS A 42 17.15 -35.52 20.89
N ASN A 43 17.40 -35.22 19.64
CA ASN A 43 17.96 -36.24 18.75
C ASN A 43 18.82 -35.59 17.65
N VAL A 44 19.97 -36.17 17.55
CA VAL A 44 21.14 -36.03 16.69
C VAL A 44 20.92 -36.81 15.40
N VAL A 45 21.34 -36.32 14.24
CA VAL A 45 21.97 -37.04 13.13
C VAL A 45 22.67 -36.01 12.23
N SER A 46 24.03 -35.94 12.24
CA SER A 46 25.03 -36.31 11.25
C SER A 46 24.57 -36.19 9.78
N GLY A 47 25.13 -35.36 8.92
CA GLY A 47 26.48 -35.24 8.46
C GLY A 47 26.50 -35.42 6.94
N PHE A 48 26.95 -34.43 6.18
CA PHE A 48 27.65 -34.69 4.91
C PHE A 48 28.57 -33.50 4.56
N ARG A 49 29.79 -33.82 4.17
CA ARG A 49 30.90 -32.94 3.82
C ARG A 49 31.00 -32.70 2.31
N PRO A 50 31.82 -31.72 1.88
CA PRO A 50 31.74 -31.06 0.59
C PRO A 50 32.70 -31.63 -0.47
N GLY A 51 32.34 -31.40 -1.75
CA GLY A 51 33.20 -31.65 -2.91
C GLY A 51 33.67 -30.34 -3.56
N LYS A 52 34.97 -30.24 -3.72
CA LYS A 52 35.72 -29.19 -4.44
C LYS A 52 35.66 -29.41 -5.95
N PHE A 53 35.91 -28.36 -6.72
CA PHE A 53 36.65 -28.25 -7.99
C PHE A 53 35.98 -27.25 -8.93
N PHE A 54 36.55 -26.40 -9.73
CA PHE A 54 37.86 -25.95 -10.18
C PHE A 54 37.64 -24.60 -10.86
N SER A 55 38.66 -23.75 -10.84
CA SER A 55 38.79 -22.49 -11.57
C SER A 55 39.20 -22.70 -13.02
N VAL A 56 38.66 -21.89 -13.96
CA VAL A 56 39.37 -21.57 -15.20
C VAL A 56 39.14 -20.10 -15.56
N THR A 57 40.24 -19.38 -15.64
CA THR A 57 40.41 -18.04 -16.19
C THR A 57 40.41 -18.08 -17.71
N HIS A 58 39.73 -17.15 -18.39
CA HIS A 58 40.24 -16.63 -19.66
C HIS A 58 39.77 -15.19 -19.91
N ARG A 59 40.76 -14.31 -20.09
CA ARG A 59 40.62 -12.99 -20.68
C ARG A 59 40.31 -13.11 -22.18
N ASN A 60 39.42 -12.26 -22.70
CA ASN A 60 39.65 -11.66 -24.00
C ASN A 60 38.82 -10.36 -24.15
N THR A 61 39.54 -9.29 -24.40
CA THR A 61 39.12 -7.96 -24.81
C THR A 61 38.66 -7.96 -26.25
N THR A 62 37.46 -7.49 -26.53
CA THR A 62 37.09 -6.96 -27.83
C THR A 62 36.05 -5.85 -27.68
N ARG A 63 36.46 -4.63 -28.09
CA ARG A 63 35.57 -3.48 -28.25
C ARG A 63 34.52 -3.80 -29.33
N ARG A 64 33.23 -3.64 -28.97
CA ARG A 64 32.13 -3.55 -29.94
C ARG A 64 31.33 -2.28 -29.66
N PHE A 65 31.09 -1.54 -30.73
CA PHE A 65 30.20 -0.38 -30.80
C PHE A 65 28.80 -0.79 -30.39
N MET A 66 28.17 -0.01 -29.48
CA MET A 66 26.80 -0.21 -29.03
C MET A 66 25.82 0.46 -29.98
N THR A 67 24.97 -0.33 -30.57
CA THR A 67 23.67 0.06 -31.13
C THR A 67 22.65 0.12 -30.03
N MET A 68 21.67 1.02 -30.16
CA MET A 68 20.60 1.30 -29.16
C MET A 68 20.10 0.06 -28.44
N SER A 69 20.28 0.04 -27.12
CA SER A 69 19.74 -0.98 -26.22
C SER A 69 18.26 -0.74 -25.96
N THR A 70 17.49 -1.83 -25.93
CA THR A 70 16.07 -1.83 -25.56
C THR A 70 15.89 -1.54 -24.06
N LEU A 71 14.71 -1.08 -23.63
CA LEU A 71 14.35 -0.82 -22.22
C LEU A 71 14.68 -2.00 -21.28
N ALA A 72 14.67 -3.23 -21.80
CA ALA A 72 15.05 -4.44 -21.06
C ALA A 72 16.56 -4.48 -20.73
N ASP A 73 17.42 -3.94 -21.60
CA ASP A 73 18.87 -3.92 -21.39
C ASP A 73 19.25 -2.89 -20.34
N VAL A 74 18.57 -1.74 -20.30
CA VAL A 74 18.77 -0.72 -19.26
C VAL A 74 18.34 -1.24 -17.88
N ALA A 75 17.25 -2.00 -17.80
CA ALA A 75 16.81 -2.63 -16.56
C ALA A 75 17.80 -3.72 -16.10
N ASN A 76 18.36 -4.50 -17.01
CA ASN A 76 19.35 -5.53 -16.70
C ASN A 76 20.71 -4.93 -16.31
N ASP A 77 21.15 -3.83 -16.92
CA ASP A 77 22.37 -3.12 -16.54
C ASP A 77 22.23 -2.51 -15.13
N PHE A 78 21.07 -1.95 -14.80
CA PHE A 78 20.81 -1.44 -13.44
C PHE A 78 20.76 -2.57 -12.38
N MET A 79 20.26 -3.74 -12.75
CA MET A 79 20.26 -4.93 -11.87
C MET A 79 21.66 -5.51 -11.67
N SER A 80 22.57 -5.34 -12.65
CA SER A 80 23.98 -5.81 -12.58
C SER A 80 24.90 -4.85 -11.80
N LEU A 81 24.54 -3.59 -11.67
CA LEU A 81 25.25 -2.56 -10.92
C LEU A 81 25.02 -2.62 -9.41
N GLN A 82 24.19 -3.54 -8.93
CA GLN A 82 24.03 -3.77 -7.48
C GLN A 82 25.32 -4.39 -6.96
N SER A 83 26.07 -3.58 -6.21
CA SER A 83 27.36 -3.88 -5.56
C SER A 83 27.38 -5.22 -4.84
N PRO A 84 28.56 -5.88 -4.71
CA PRO A 84 28.67 -7.14 -4.00
C PRO A 84 28.16 -6.99 -2.57
N ILE A 85 27.33 -7.93 -2.18
CA ILE A 85 26.74 -8.11 -0.85
C ILE A 85 27.85 -8.01 0.19
N LEU A 86 28.00 -6.85 0.81
CA LEU A 86 28.50 -6.78 2.18
C LEU A 86 27.51 -7.60 2.99
N THR A 87 27.97 -8.52 3.82
CA THR A 87 27.17 -9.35 4.73
C THR A 87 26.27 -8.45 5.57
N GLY A 88 25.17 -8.02 4.95
CA GLY A 88 24.27 -7.03 5.48
C GLY A 88 23.39 -7.66 6.56
N ARG A 89 23.07 -6.88 7.56
CA ARG A 89 22.06 -7.20 8.58
C ARG A 89 20.77 -7.60 7.86
N GLU A 90 20.25 -8.79 8.16
CA GLU A 90 18.97 -9.25 7.63
C GLU A 90 17.83 -8.41 8.23
N ALA A 91 16.99 -7.85 7.37
CA ALA A 91 15.87 -7.04 7.79
C ALA A 91 14.79 -7.92 8.45
N ASN A 92 14.33 -7.53 9.64
CA ASN A 92 13.33 -8.26 10.40
C ASN A 92 11.94 -7.59 10.22
N PRO A 93 10.92 -8.27 9.71
CA PRO A 93 9.59 -7.68 9.54
C PRO A 93 8.96 -7.21 10.86
N LYS A 94 9.36 -7.76 12.01
CA LYS A 94 8.89 -7.33 13.34
C LYS A 94 9.42 -5.96 13.78
N THR A 95 10.52 -5.49 13.17
CA THR A 95 11.09 -4.16 13.42
C THR A 95 10.63 -3.11 12.41
N VAL A 96 9.65 -3.47 11.56
CA VAL A 96 9.06 -2.58 10.55
C VAL A 96 7.65 -2.19 10.98
N ALA A 97 7.35 -0.90 10.95
CA ALA A 97 5.99 -0.38 11.05
C ALA A 97 5.53 0.16 9.69
N SER A 98 4.29 -0.14 9.32
CA SER A 98 3.69 0.38 8.09
C SER A 98 2.67 1.47 8.40
N ILE A 99 2.73 2.56 7.64
CA ILE A 99 1.75 3.64 7.65
C ILE A 99 1.06 3.67 6.29
N ILE A 100 -0.24 3.38 6.27
CA ILE A 100 -1.06 3.45 5.05
C ILE A 100 -1.82 4.77 5.03
N LEU A 101 -1.58 5.58 4.01
CA LEU A 101 -2.24 6.87 3.84
C LEU A 101 -3.64 6.67 3.27
N GLY A 102 -4.64 6.76 4.14
CA GLY A 102 -6.06 6.58 3.82
C GLY A 102 -6.83 7.89 3.64
N GLY A 103 -6.14 9.02 3.70
CA GLY A 103 -6.71 10.35 3.59
C GLY A 103 -6.79 10.88 2.14
N GLY A 104 -7.29 12.12 2.04
CA GLY A 104 -7.44 12.83 0.77
C GLY A 104 -8.91 12.96 0.33
N ALA A 105 -9.26 14.10 -0.29
CA ALA A 105 -10.63 14.42 -0.68
C ALA A 105 -11.15 13.53 -1.83
N GLY A 106 -10.27 12.95 -2.65
CA GLY A 106 -10.64 12.06 -3.75
C GLY A 106 -11.51 12.70 -4.84
N THR A 107 -11.37 14.00 -5.06
CA THR A 107 -12.25 14.78 -5.95
C THR A 107 -12.28 14.28 -7.40
N ARG A 108 -11.16 13.75 -7.89
CA ARG A 108 -11.05 13.19 -9.25
C ARG A 108 -11.77 11.86 -9.42
N LEU A 109 -12.18 11.21 -8.33
CA LEU A 109 -12.99 9.98 -8.31
C LEU A 109 -14.46 10.24 -7.97
N PHE A 110 -14.90 11.52 -7.88
CA PHE A 110 -16.30 11.82 -7.69
C PHE A 110 -17.14 11.27 -8.89
N PRO A 111 -18.31 10.63 -8.67
CA PRO A 111 -19.06 10.56 -7.40
C PRO A 111 -18.72 9.37 -6.49
N LEU A 112 -17.78 8.49 -6.84
CA LEU A 112 -17.44 7.30 -6.05
C LEU A 112 -16.97 7.63 -4.61
N THR A 113 -16.36 8.80 -4.44
CA THR A 113 -15.85 9.33 -3.18
C THR A 113 -16.80 10.24 -2.43
N GLN A 114 -18.03 10.42 -2.91
CA GLN A 114 -19.01 11.31 -2.27
C GLN A 114 -19.31 10.94 -0.82
N ARG A 115 -19.37 9.65 -0.50
CA ARG A 115 -19.71 9.11 0.84
C ARG A 115 -18.68 8.14 1.39
N ARG A 116 -17.49 8.07 0.80
CA ARG A 116 -16.42 7.17 1.23
C ARG A 116 -15.04 7.73 0.88
N ALA A 117 -14.05 7.41 1.70
CA ALA A 117 -12.66 7.72 1.40
C ALA A 117 -12.17 6.92 0.16
N LYS A 118 -11.20 7.45 -0.58
CA LYS A 118 -10.64 6.84 -1.80
C LYS A 118 -10.21 5.38 -1.57
N PRO A 119 -9.48 4.99 -0.51
CA PRO A 119 -9.10 3.61 -0.25
C PRO A 119 -10.26 2.65 0.02
N ALA A 120 -11.45 3.18 0.33
CA ALA A 120 -12.65 2.38 0.54
C ALA A 120 -13.46 2.13 -0.73
N VAL A 121 -13.02 2.62 -1.89
CA VAL A 121 -13.68 2.38 -3.18
C VAL A 121 -13.60 0.90 -3.53
N PRO A 122 -14.73 0.24 -3.91
CA PRO A 122 -14.75 -1.16 -4.32
C PRO A 122 -13.91 -1.40 -5.57
N PHE A 123 -13.19 -2.52 -5.60
CA PHE A 123 -12.36 -2.95 -6.70
C PHE A 123 -12.57 -4.45 -6.98
N GLY A 124 -12.53 -4.88 -8.24
CA GLY A 124 -12.63 -6.29 -8.64
C GLY A 124 -13.90 -6.99 -8.14
N GLY A 125 -14.98 -6.23 -7.90
CA GLY A 125 -16.28 -6.72 -7.48
C GLY A 125 -16.45 -7.01 -6.01
N CYS A 126 -15.40 -7.43 -5.28
CA CYS A 126 -15.51 -7.82 -3.86
C CYS A 126 -14.44 -7.20 -2.94
N TYR A 127 -13.36 -6.66 -3.48
CA TYR A 127 -12.28 -6.03 -2.71
C TYR A 127 -12.49 -4.52 -2.54
N ARG A 128 -11.63 -3.90 -1.74
CA ARG A 128 -11.46 -2.45 -1.68
C ARG A 128 -10.00 -2.10 -1.95
N LEU A 129 -9.71 -0.90 -2.41
CA LEU A 129 -8.33 -0.50 -2.76
C LEU A 129 -7.37 -0.67 -1.58
N VAL A 130 -7.80 -0.37 -0.35
CA VAL A 130 -6.98 -0.55 0.85
C VAL A 130 -6.58 -2.01 1.11
N ASP A 131 -7.35 -2.97 0.62
CA ASP A 131 -7.02 -4.40 0.81
C ASP A 131 -5.71 -4.78 0.12
N ILE A 132 -5.27 -4.02 -0.88
CA ILE A 132 -4.03 -4.25 -1.61
C ILE A 132 -2.79 -4.00 -0.73
N PRO A 133 -2.53 -2.76 -0.23
CA PRO A 133 -1.38 -2.51 0.64
C PRO A 133 -1.49 -3.28 1.96
N MET A 134 -2.68 -3.47 2.52
CA MET A 134 -2.88 -4.29 3.70
C MET A 134 -2.44 -5.73 3.48
N SER A 135 -2.86 -6.35 2.37
CA SER A 135 -2.49 -7.73 2.04
C SER A 135 -0.99 -7.87 1.75
N ASN A 136 -0.39 -6.90 1.08
CA ASN A 136 1.06 -6.90 0.86
C ASN A 136 1.83 -6.81 2.18
N CYS A 137 1.40 -5.98 3.17
CA CYS A 137 1.99 -5.95 4.51
C CYS A 137 1.93 -7.33 5.19
N ILE A 138 0.74 -7.93 5.22
CA ILE A 138 0.50 -9.21 5.89
C ILE A 138 1.34 -10.33 5.23
N ASN A 139 1.34 -10.40 3.90
CA ASN A 139 2.11 -11.37 3.13
C ASN A 139 3.63 -11.18 3.28
N SER A 140 4.09 -9.96 3.58
CA SER A 140 5.48 -9.64 3.88
C SER A 140 5.85 -9.88 5.36
N GLY A 141 4.93 -10.37 6.19
CA GLY A 141 5.15 -10.60 7.62
C GLY A 141 5.17 -9.33 8.48
N ILE A 142 4.85 -8.17 7.91
CA ILE A 142 4.74 -6.90 8.63
C ILE A 142 3.39 -6.86 9.34
N ASN A 143 3.42 -6.78 10.67
CA ASN A 143 2.25 -6.94 11.50
C ASN A 143 1.89 -5.70 12.35
N LYS A 144 2.66 -4.62 12.24
CA LYS A 144 2.37 -3.34 12.89
C LYS A 144 1.94 -2.34 11.82
N ILE A 145 0.64 -2.11 11.71
CA ILE A 145 0.05 -1.37 10.59
C ILE A 145 -0.82 -0.24 11.11
N TYR A 146 -0.50 0.98 10.74
CA TYR A 146 -1.30 2.17 10.99
C TYR A 146 -2.00 2.62 9.70
N VAL A 147 -3.27 2.97 9.80
CA VAL A 147 -4.02 3.54 8.68
C VAL A 147 -4.46 4.95 9.02
N LEU A 148 -3.85 5.94 8.37
CA LEU A 148 -4.18 7.35 8.58
C LEU A 148 -5.46 7.70 7.83
N THR A 149 -6.45 8.23 8.53
CA THR A 149 -7.75 8.56 7.93
C THR A 149 -8.16 10.00 8.26
N GLN A 150 -8.97 10.60 7.38
CA GLN A 150 -9.55 11.90 7.64
C GLN A 150 -11.00 11.98 7.11
N TYR A 151 -11.22 12.62 5.99
CA TYR A 151 -12.54 12.88 5.43
C TYR A 151 -13.24 11.60 4.94
N ASN A 152 -14.57 11.48 5.16
CA ASN A 152 -15.41 10.36 4.71
C ASN A 152 -14.91 8.97 5.13
N SER A 153 -14.22 8.85 6.28
CA SER A 153 -13.53 7.63 6.71
C SER A 153 -14.44 6.53 7.25
N GLN A 154 -15.71 6.80 7.57
CA GLN A 154 -16.60 5.84 8.23
C GLN A 154 -16.66 4.47 7.54
N SER A 155 -16.80 4.46 6.21
CA SER A 155 -16.85 3.23 5.41
C SER A 155 -15.51 2.48 5.43
N LEU A 156 -14.39 3.21 5.42
CA LEU A 156 -13.04 2.68 5.53
C LEU A 156 -12.80 2.06 6.91
N ASN A 157 -13.07 2.80 7.98
CA ASN A 157 -12.87 2.36 9.36
C ASN A 157 -13.69 1.09 9.66
N ARG A 158 -14.96 1.05 9.20
CA ARG A 158 -15.81 -0.13 9.34
C ARG A 158 -15.25 -1.34 8.60
N HIS A 159 -14.70 -1.13 7.40
CA HIS A 159 -14.10 -2.20 6.61
C HIS A 159 -12.84 -2.74 7.30
N ILE A 160 -11.93 -1.86 7.74
CA ILE A 160 -10.71 -2.26 8.45
C ILE A 160 -11.03 -3.03 9.73
N ALA A 161 -11.94 -2.52 10.55
CA ALA A 161 -12.33 -3.18 11.79
C ALA A 161 -12.90 -4.59 11.57
N ARG A 162 -13.75 -4.76 10.56
CA ARG A 162 -14.36 -6.05 10.25
C ARG A 162 -13.40 -7.04 9.59
N THR A 163 -12.47 -6.55 8.78
CA THR A 163 -11.54 -7.39 8.02
C THR A 163 -10.38 -7.83 8.89
N TYR A 164 -9.76 -6.89 9.59
CA TYR A 164 -8.43 -7.09 10.18
C TYR A 164 -8.45 -7.19 11.70
N ASN A 165 -9.43 -6.58 12.40
CA ASN A 165 -9.46 -6.56 13.87
C ASN A 165 -10.46 -7.54 14.47
N LEU A 166 -11.68 -7.64 13.90
CA LEU A 166 -12.77 -8.43 14.49
C LEU A 166 -12.95 -9.81 13.85
N GLY A 167 -12.36 -10.04 12.69
CA GLY A 167 -12.70 -11.19 11.85
C GLY A 167 -12.05 -12.51 12.23
N GLY A 168 -11.04 -12.53 13.09
CA GLY A 168 -10.31 -13.75 13.45
C GLY A 168 -9.64 -14.52 12.32
N CYS A 169 -9.77 -14.04 11.07
CA CYS A 169 -9.24 -14.70 9.89
C CYS A 169 -7.75 -14.44 9.67
N ILE A 170 -7.19 -13.41 10.30
CA ILE A 170 -5.81 -13.00 10.16
C ILE A 170 -5.15 -12.99 11.53
N ASN A 171 -4.12 -13.80 11.67
CA ASN A 171 -3.34 -13.85 12.92
C ASN A 171 -2.13 -12.92 12.80
N PHE A 172 -2.15 -11.80 13.49
CA PHE A 172 -1.03 -10.85 13.53
C PHE A 172 0.08 -11.22 14.52
N GLY A 173 -0.10 -12.30 15.31
CA GLY A 173 0.96 -12.84 16.18
C GLY A 173 1.58 -11.84 17.15
N GLY A 174 0.82 -10.95 17.74
CA GLY A 174 1.30 -9.86 18.60
C GLY A 174 1.46 -8.52 17.87
N GLY A 175 1.02 -8.45 16.61
CA GLY A 175 0.86 -7.21 15.86
C GLY A 175 -0.55 -6.62 15.99
N PHE A 176 -0.76 -5.51 15.29
CA PHE A 176 -2.04 -4.79 15.32
C PHE A 176 -2.29 -4.03 14.01
N VAL A 177 -3.56 -3.70 13.80
CA VAL A 177 -3.99 -2.72 12.80
C VAL A 177 -4.72 -1.61 13.52
N GLU A 178 -4.18 -0.41 13.49
CA GLU A 178 -4.74 0.75 14.16
C GLU A 178 -5.13 1.84 13.17
N VAL A 179 -6.32 2.42 13.37
CA VAL A 179 -6.81 3.52 12.56
C VAL A 179 -6.58 4.83 13.30
N LEU A 180 -5.77 5.69 12.72
CA LEU A 180 -5.43 7.00 13.24
C LEU A 180 -6.20 8.08 12.46
N ALA A 181 -7.09 8.78 13.14
CA ALA A 181 -7.88 9.83 12.54
C ALA A 181 -7.21 11.20 12.75
N ALA A 182 -7.35 12.10 11.78
CA ALA A 182 -6.94 13.48 11.94
C ALA A 182 -7.60 14.10 13.18
N THR A 183 -6.79 14.62 14.09
CA THR A 183 -7.25 15.25 15.32
C THR A 183 -7.42 16.77 15.11
N GLN A 184 -8.44 17.34 15.75
CA GLN A 184 -8.69 18.77 15.75
C GLN A 184 -8.45 19.29 17.16
N THR A 185 -7.54 20.24 17.31
CA THR A 185 -7.26 20.85 18.60
C THR A 185 -8.31 21.92 18.91
N PRO A 186 -9.00 21.86 20.07
CA PRO A 186 -9.92 22.91 20.48
C PRO A 186 -9.17 24.24 20.69
N GLY A 187 -9.65 25.32 20.11
CA GLY A 187 -9.13 26.68 20.35
C GLY A 187 -8.32 27.28 19.20
N GLU A 188 -7.90 26.52 18.20
CA GLU A 188 -7.36 27.11 16.98
C GLU A 188 -8.49 27.45 16.00
N SER A 189 -8.45 28.68 15.46
CA SER A 189 -9.40 29.16 14.46
C SER A 189 -9.24 28.39 13.15
N GLY A 190 -10.01 27.34 12.98
CA GLY A 190 -10.12 26.55 11.76
C GLY A 190 -9.89 25.05 11.96
N LYS A 191 -10.74 24.27 11.34
CA LYS A 191 -10.61 22.80 11.29
C LYS A 191 -9.42 22.45 10.40
N LYS A 192 -8.27 22.14 10.99
CA LYS A 192 -7.09 21.74 10.24
C LYS A 192 -7.15 20.24 9.91
N TRP A 193 -7.51 19.90 8.69
CA TRP A 193 -7.24 18.60 8.11
C TRP A 193 -5.76 18.47 7.80
N PHE A 194 -5.28 17.23 7.56
CA PHE A 194 -3.93 17.02 7.04
C PHE A 194 -3.71 17.87 5.78
N GLN A 195 -2.66 18.66 5.79
CA GLN A 195 -2.33 19.57 4.68
C GLN A 195 -1.57 18.88 3.55
N GLY A 196 -1.11 17.65 3.80
CA GLY A 196 -0.41 16.82 2.84
C GLY A 196 -0.03 15.49 3.46
N THR A 197 0.63 14.66 2.68
CA THR A 197 1.03 13.30 3.06
C THR A 197 2.08 13.30 4.16
N ALA A 198 3.03 14.23 4.15
CA ALA A 198 4.06 14.38 5.18
C ALA A 198 3.50 14.98 6.46
N ASP A 199 2.60 15.96 6.36
CA ASP A 199 1.90 16.51 7.52
C ASP A 199 1.10 15.44 8.26
N ALA A 200 0.41 14.57 7.53
CA ALA A 200 -0.34 13.45 8.11
C ALA A 200 0.55 12.53 8.96
N VAL A 201 1.74 12.21 8.48
CA VAL A 201 2.69 11.37 9.23
C VAL A 201 3.29 12.13 10.41
N ARG A 202 3.63 13.41 10.23
CA ARG A 202 4.22 14.27 11.26
C ARG A 202 3.35 14.38 12.50
N GLN A 203 2.03 14.46 12.34
CA GLN A 203 1.09 14.56 13.47
C GLN A 203 1.10 13.32 14.37
N PHE A 204 1.65 12.19 13.91
CA PHE A 204 1.72 10.93 14.65
C PHE A 204 3.14 10.47 14.96
N LEU A 205 4.16 11.33 14.84
CA LEU A 205 5.54 10.95 15.18
C LEU A 205 5.70 10.48 16.62
N TRP A 206 4.93 11.06 17.54
CA TRP A 206 4.90 10.68 18.96
C TRP A 206 4.63 9.19 19.20
N LEU A 207 3.93 8.51 18.27
CA LEU A 207 3.71 7.06 18.36
C LEU A 207 5.01 6.26 18.38
N PHE A 208 6.05 6.74 17.71
CA PHE A 208 7.34 6.08 17.62
C PHE A 208 8.26 6.42 18.80
N GLU A 209 7.89 7.41 19.63
CA GLU A 209 8.58 7.78 20.86
C GLU A 209 8.14 6.91 22.05
N ASP A 210 7.03 6.17 21.91
CA ASP A 210 6.47 5.34 22.97
C ASP A 210 7.34 4.09 23.22
N ALA A 211 7.31 3.62 24.48
CA ALA A 211 8.11 2.48 24.94
C ALA A 211 7.82 1.18 24.18
N ASP A 212 6.57 0.99 23.74
CA ASP A 212 6.12 -0.20 23.00
C ASP A 212 6.65 -0.24 21.56
N HIS A 213 7.13 0.88 21.05
CA HIS A 213 7.63 1.04 19.68
C HIS A 213 9.16 1.17 19.57
N LYS A 214 9.90 1.05 20.69
CA LYS A 214 11.37 1.14 20.73
C LYS A 214 12.10 0.15 19.82
N ASN A 215 11.43 -0.92 19.37
CA ASN A 215 12.00 -1.92 18.47
C ASN A 215 11.73 -1.63 16.98
N ILE A 216 11.12 -0.49 16.64
CA ILE A 216 10.90 -0.11 15.25
C ILE A 216 12.18 0.52 14.71
N GLU A 217 12.75 -0.09 13.68
CA GLU A 217 13.94 0.37 12.98
C GLU A 217 13.62 1.05 11.66
N ASN A 218 12.55 0.60 11.01
CA ASN A 218 12.16 1.11 9.70
C ASN A 218 10.67 1.44 9.66
N VAL A 219 10.31 2.53 9.00
CA VAL A 219 8.93 2.94 8.75
C VAL A 219 8.63 2.86 7.27
N LEU A 220 7.60 2.11 6.91
CA LEU A 220 7.14 1.93 5.54
C LEU A 220 5.89 2.78 5.30
N ILE A 221 5.98 3.78 4.41
CA ILE A 221 4.87 4.67 4.09
C ILE A 221 4.25 4.25 2.76
N LEU A 222 2.96 3.96 2.77
CA LEU A 222 2.21 3.39 1.66
C LEU A 222 1.01 4.25 1.29
N CYS A 223 0.71 4.35 -0.01
CA CYS A 223 -0.56 4.91 -0.48
C CYS A 223 -1.66 3.85 -0.41
N GLY A 224 -2.85 4.25 0.06
CA GLY A 224 -4.00 3.35 0.22
C GLY A 224 -4.86 3.16 -1.04
N ASP A 225 -4.44 3.68 -2.19
CA ASP A 225 -5.23 3.82 -3.40
C ASP A 225 -4.54 3.32 -4.68
N GLN A 226 -3.46 2.55 -4.52
CA GLN A 226 -2.67 2.02 -5.61
C GLN A 226 -2.86 0.51 -5.76
N LEU A 227 -2.78 0.03 -6.99
CA LEU A 227 -2.95 -1.36 -7.37
C LEU A 227 -1.62 -1.98 -7.79
N TYR A 228 -1.07 -2.87 -6.97
CA TYR A 228 0.19 -3.58 -7.23
C TYR A 228 0.34 -4.77 -6.28
N ARG A 229 1.21 -5.73 -6.63
CA ARG A 229 1.65 -6.80 -5.73
C ARG A 229 3.14 -6.64 -5.49
N MET A 230 3.55 -6.61 -4.22
CA MET A 230 4.95 -6.43 -3.84
C MET A 230 5.21 -7.14 -2.51
N ASP A 231 6.37 -7.77 -2.41
CA ASP A 231 6.94 -8.12 -1.12
C ASP A 231 7.66 -6.88 -0.55
N TYR A 232 7.17 -6.37 0.55
CA TYR A 232 7.75 -5.16 1.12
C TYR A 232 9.09 -5.41 1.79
N MET A 233 9.37 -6.66 2.20
CA MET A 233 10.67 -6.97 2.78
C MET A 233 11.80 -6.87 1.76
N ASP A 234 11.54 -7.06 0.46
CA ASP A 234 12.54 -6.86 -0.59
C ASP A 234 13.04 -5.41 -0.63
N ILE A 235 12.14 -4.44 -0.48
CA ILE A 235 12.53 -3.02 -0.48
C ILE A 235 13.16 -2.61 0.86
N VAL A 236 12.66 -3.14 1.98
CA VAL A 236 13.26 -2.90 3.31
C VAL A 236 14.68 -3.48 3.35
N GLN A 237 14.91 -4.67 2.80
CA GLN A 237 16.24 -5.26 2.73
C GLN A 237 17.21 -4.43 1.86
N LYS A 238 16.74 -3.92 0.72
CA LYS A 238 17.52 -3.00 -0.13
C LYS A 238 17.85 -1.71 0.61
N HIS A 239 16.90 -1.16 1.35
CA HIS A 239 17.08 0.02 2.18
C HIS A 239 18.19 -0.19 3.22
N VAL A 240 18.13 -1.28 3.97
CA VAL A 240 19.14 -1.63 4.98
C VAL A 240 20.51 -1.85 4.32
N ASN A 241 20.57 -2.58 3.21
CA ASN A 241 21.82 -2.89 2.51
C ASN A 241 22.51 -1.65 1.93
N SER A 242 21.74 -0.66 1.48
CA SER A 242 22.27 0.59 0.92
C SER A 242 22.58 1.64 2.00
N CYS A 243 22.34 1.34 3.27
CA CYS A 243 22.43 2.32 4.37
C CYS A 243 21.71 3.62 3.99
N ALA A 244 20.52 3.52 3.39
CA ALA A 244 19.77 4.66 2.95
C ALA A 244 19.06 5.33 4.13
N ASP A 245 18.93 6.66 4.07
CA ASP A 245 18.03 7.40 4.96
C ASP A 245 16.60 7.28 4.49
N ILE A 246 16.39 7.28 3.16
CA ILE A 246 15.10 7.12 2.51
C ILE A 246 15.26 6.21 1.30
N SER A 247 14.30 5.31 1.10
CA SER A 247 14.18 4.55 -0.15
C SER A 247 12.83 4.80 -0.80
N VAL A 248 12.84 5.05 -2.10
CA VAL A 248 11.64 5.32 -2.90
C VAL A 248 11.47 4.21 -3.92
N SER A 249 10.29 3.57 -3.94
CA SER A 249 9.96 2.61 -4.99
C SER A 249 9.70 3.36 -6.29
N CYS A 250 10.43 2.98 -7.33
CA CYS A 250 10.37 3.56 -8.67
C CYS A 250 10.01 2.48 -9.68
N LEU A 251 9.34 2.87 -10.75
CA LEU A 251 9.14 1.99 -11.90
C LEU A 251 9.52 2.70 -13.20
N PRO A 252 9.96 1.96 -14.20
CA PRO A 252 10.18 2.51 -15.53
C PRO A 252 8.86 3.02 -16.11
N VAL A 253 8.85 4.23 -16.64
CA VAL A 253 7.65 4.85 -17.21
C VAL A 253 7.95 5.28 -18.65
N ASP A 254 7.03 4.96 -19.55
CA ASP A 254 7.07 5.43 -20.91
C ASP A 254 6.89 6.95 -21.00
N GLY A 255 7.58 7.58 -21.93
CA GLY A 255 7.54 9.05 -22.10
C GLY A 255 6.13 9.63 -22.28
N SER A 256 5.18 8.85 -22.79
CA SER A 256 3.77 9.24 -22.96
C SER A 256 3.02 9.45 -21.63
N ARG A 257 3.41 8.74 -20.57
CA ARG A 257 2.79 8.83 -19.22
C ARG A 257 3.65 9.60 -18.22
N ALA A 258 4.83 10.05 -18.62
CA ALA A 258 5.79 10.66 -17.71
C ALA A 258 5.28 11.91 -16.97
N SER A 259 4.36 12.67 -17.59
CA SER A 259 3.73 13.86 -16.98
C SER A 259 2.76 13.53 -15.81
N ASP A 260 2.35 12.28 -15.67
CA ASP A 260 1.39 11.86 -14.65
C ASP A 260 2.05 11.42 -13.34
N PHE A 261 3.37 11.23 -13.36
CA PHE A 261 4.17 10.67 -12.26
C PHE A 261 5.24 11.62 -11.76
N GLY A 262 5.72 11.35 -10.55
CA GLY A 262 6.97 11.91 -10.06
C GLY A 262 8.14 11.25 -10.79
N LEU A 263 8.99 12.04 -11.42
CA LEU A 263 10.17 11.56 -12.14
C LEU A 263 11.42 11.71 -11.30
N VAL A 264 12.30 10.70 -11.35
CA VAL A 264 13.57 10.68 -10.62
C VAL A 264 14.74 10.55 -11.60
N LYS A 265 15.86 11.23 -11.29
CA LYS A 265 17.17 10.93 -11.85
C LYS A 265 18.00 10.22 -10.80
N VAL A 266 18.64 9.14 -11.21
CA VAL A 266 19.50 8.34 -10.33
C VAL A 266 20.94 8.36 -10.85
N ASP A 267 21.89 8.28 -9.94
CA ASP A 267 23.30 8.09 -10.25
C ASP A 267 23.65 6.59 -10.48
N GLU A 268 24.91 6.30 -10.74
CA GLU A 268 25.42 4.94 -10.95
C GLU A 268 25.28 4.04 -9.72
N ARG A 269 25.09 4.62 -8.51
CA ARG A 269 24.88 3.90 -7.25
C ARG A 269 23.40 3.73 -6.90
N GLY A 270 22.49 4.17 -7.77
CA GLY A 270 21.04 4.13 -7.53
C GLY A 270 20.50 5.23 -6.61
N ARG A 271 21.33 6.24 -6.25
CA ARG A 271 20.92 7.37 -5.44
C ARG A 271 20.13 8.36 -6.27
N ILE A 272 19.04 8.89 -5.71
CA ILE A 272 18.22 9.92 -6.35
C ILE A 272 18.95 11.27 -6.25
N CYS A 273 19.36 11.81 -7.40
CA CYS A 273 20.01 13.11 -7.50
C CYS A 273 19.02 14.24 -7.77
N GLN A 274 17.88 13.94 -8.38
CA GLN A 274 16.84 14.90 -8.70
C GLN A 274 15.46 14.23 -8.66
N PHE A 275 14.49 14.93 -8.09
CA PHE A 275 13.09 14.52 -8.09
C PHE A 275 12.22 15.68 -8.59
N LEU A 276 11.29 15.41 -9.50
CA LEU A 276 10.29 16.36 -9.99
C LEU A 276 8.91 15.72 -10.01
N GLU A 277 7.97 16.30 -9.27
CA GLU A 277 6.57 15.84 -9.23
C GLU A 277 5.82 16.33 -10.47
N LYS A 278 5.34 15.41 -11.29
CA LYS A 278 4.50 15.65 -12.49
C LYS A 278 5.02 16.77 -13.39
N PRO A 279 6.28 16.69 -13.88
CA PRO A 279 6.86 17.73 -14.68
C PRO A 279 6.16 17.85 -16.06
N LYS A 280 6.03 19.09 -16.55
CA LYS A 280 5.41 19.38 -17.85
C LYS A 280 6.35 20.23 -18.72
N GLY A 281 6.18 20.14 -20.05
CA GLY A 281 6.87 20.99 -21.00
C GLY A 281 8.40 20.89 -20.95
N GLU A 282 9.08 22.01 -20.74
CA GLU A 282 10.55 22.09 -20.70
C GLU A 282 11.17 21.32 -19.52
N LEU A 283 10.52 21.29 -18.36
CA LEU A 283 10.99 20.53 -17.20
C LEU A 283 11.03 19.03 -17.49
N LEU A 284 10.04 18.51 -18.23
CA LEU A 284 10.02 17.11 -18.65
C LEU A 284 11.20 16.81 -19.61
N ARG A 285 11.47 17.71 -20.57
CA ARG A 285 12.61 17.57 -21.50
C ARG A 285 13.95 17.63 -20.77
N SER A 286 14.10 18.48 -19.76
CA SER A 286 15.33 18.58 -18.97
C SER A 286 15.62 17.31 -18.17
N MET A 287 14.58 16.55 -17.76
CA MET A 287 14.77 15.26 -17.11
C MET A 287 15.32 14.19 -18.05
N ALA A 288 15.00 14.26 -19.33
CA ALA A 288 15.49 13.31 -20.34
C ALA A 288 16.94 13.56 -20.79
N ALA A 289 17.46 14.79 -20.67
CA ALA A 289 18.66 15.26 -21.39
C ALA A 289 20.00 15.17 -20.64
N SER A 290 20.06 14.88 -19.33
CA SER A 290 21.33 14.95 -18.57
C SER A 290 21.61 13.73 -17.70
N HIS A 291 22.81 13.14 -17.86
CA HIS A 291 23.43 12.27 -16.86
C HIS A 291 24.08 13.14 -15.77
N SER A 292 23.74 12.94 -14.49
CA SER A 292 24.34 13.68 -13.39
C SER A 292 25.50 12.91 -12.77
N LYS A 293 26.63 13.62 -12.53
CA LYS A 293 27.73 13.14 -11.70
C LYS A 293 27.34 13.37 -10.22
N GLY A 294 27.42 12.31 -9.39
CA GLY A 294 27.08 12.39 -7.97
C GLY A 294 28.11 13.20 -7.17
N SER A 295 27.64 13.93 -6.18
CA SER A 295 28.45 14.58 -5.13
C SER A 295 28.38 13.77 -3.84
N ASP A 296 29.51 13.61 -3.15
CA ASP A 296 29.58 12.92 -1.85
C ASP A 296 28.92 13.77 -0.76
N ILE A 297 27.99 13.18 -0.02
CA ILE A 297 27.30 13.80 1.12
C ILE A 297 27.43 12.90 2.34
N SER A 298 27.64 13.50 3.51
CA SER A 298 27.78 12.81 4.80
C SER A 298 26.43 12.28 5.30
N SER A 299 26.42 11.02 5.75
CA SER A 299 25.26 10.34 6.33
C SER A 299 24.86 10.94 7.69
N GLY A 300 23.57 11.24 7.83
CA GLY A 300 22.95 11.64 9.09
C GLY A 300 21.62 10.91 9.32
N SER A 301 21.27 10.62 10.59
CA SER A 301 20.07 9.87 10.99
C SER A 301 18.75 10.48 10.42
N GLY A 302 17.92 9.63 9.74
CA GLY A 302 17.04 10.13 8.68
C GLY A 302 15.62 10.56 9.05
N PHE A 303 14.79 9.70 9.68
CA PHE A 303 13.32 9.91 9.67
C PHE A 303 12.83 11.05 10.57
N GLU A 304 13.38 11.17 11.77
CA GLU A 304 12.98 12.21 12.72
C GLU A 304 13.38 13.62 12.26
N LYS A 305 14.55 13.72 11.62
CA LYS A 305 15.01 14.96 11.00
C LYS A 305 14.15 15.38 9.81
N LEU A 306 13.68 14.42 9.01
CA LEU A 306 12.87 14.69 7.80
C LEU A 306 11.49 15.26 8.12
N THR A 307 10.85 14.79 9.16
CA THR A 307 9.45 15.13 9.46
C THR A 307 9.31 16.15 10.58
N GLY A 308 10.22 16.17 11.55
CA GLY A 308 10.14 17.03 12.71
C GLY A 308 11.14 18.21 12.77
N GLY A 309 12.33 18.03 12.21
CA GLY A 309 13.44 18.96 12.41
C GLY A 309 13.92 19.75 11.19
N CYS A 310 14.17 19.08 10.06
CA CYS A 310 14.79 19.75 8.90
C CYS A 310 13.79 20.48 8.00
N TYR A 311 12.56 19.96 7.86
CA TYR A 311 11.56 20.52 6.93
C TYR A 311 10.20 20.70 7.59
N PRO A 312 10.08 21.56 8.63
CA PRO A 312 8.84 21.68 9.43
C PRO A 312 7.65 22.22 8.62
N ASN A 313 7.91 22.94 7.54
CA ASN A 313 6.89 23.55 6.68
C ASN A 313 6.55 22.69 5.45
N ALA A 314 7.28 21.61 5.18
CA ALA A 314 7.00 20.72 4.06
C ALA A 314 5.87 19.76 4.43
N ASN A 315 4.78 19.80 3.69
CA ASN A 315 3.55 19.05 4.00
C ASN A 315 3.33 17.85 3.11
N ASP A 316 3.97 17.78 1.95
CA ASP A 316 3.81 16.69 0.99
C ASP A 316 5.14 15.97 0.70
N PHE A 317 5.13 14.64 0.75
CA PHE A 317 6.34 13.85 0.49
C PHE A 317 6.86 14.01 -0.94
N GLY A 318 5.96 13.94 -1.93
CA GLY A 318 6.35 13.94 -3.33
C GLY A 318 6.84 15.30 -3.81
N SER A 319 6.06 16.34 -3.57
CA SER A 319 6.35 17.68 -4.10
C SER A 319 7.34 18.48 -3.28
N GLU A 320 7.49 18.18 -1.97
CA GLU A 320 8.25 19.03 -1.06
C GLU A 320 9.38 18.27 -0.34
N VAL A 321 9.08 17.17 0.37
CA VAL A 321 10.05 16.51 1.24
C VAL A 321 11.14 15.77 0.43
N ILE A 322 10.76 14.91 -0.52
CA ILE A 322 11.72 14.11 -1.29
C ILE A 322 12.66 14.97 -2.13
N PRO A 323 12.19 16.02 -2.84
CA PRO A 323 13.08 16.91 -3.58
C PRO A 323 14.14 17.62 -2.70
N LEU A 324 13.77 18.00 -1.48
CA LEU A 324 14.69 18.58 -0.51
C LEU A 324 15.63 17.53 0.06
N ALA A 325 15.09 16.39 0.48
CA ALA A 325 15.86 15.28 1.05
C ALA A 325 16.91 14.72 0.08
N ALA A 326 16.63 14.70 -1.22
CA ALA A 326 17.59 14.23 -2.23
C ALA A 326 18.90 15.04 -2.25
N ARG A 327 18.90 16.27 -1.71
CA ARG A 327 20.09 17.12 -1.59
C ARG A 327 20.90 16.81 -0.33
N ASP A 328 20.21 16.55 0.79
CA ASP A 328 20.80 16.56 2.13
C ASP A 328 20.98 15.13 2.70
N PHE A 329 20.31 14.11 2.14
CA PHE A 329 20.26 12.75 2.65
C PHE A 329 20.59 11.71 1.58
N ASN A 330 20.88 10.48 2.01
CA ASN A 330 21.04 9.32 1.13
C ASN A 330 19.67 8.78 0.71
N VAL A 331 19.13 9.30 -0.39
CA VAL A 331 17.84 8.86 -0.95
C VAL A 331 18.07 7.87 -2.07
N GLN A 332 17.63 6.62 -1.91
CA GLN A 332 17.85 5.53 -2.85
C GLN A 332 16.59 5.19 -3.67
N ALA A 333 16.77 4.92 -4.95
CA ALA A 333 15.73 4.41 -5.83
C ALA A 333 15.70 2.87 -5.79
N CYS A 334 14.54 2.30 -5.47
CA CYS A 334 14.31 0.86 -5.54
C CYS A 334 13.42 0.54 -6.74
N LEU A 335 13.98 -0.07 -7.78
CA LEU A 335 13.23 -0.44 -8.97
C LEU A 335 12.22 -1.54 -8.64
N PHE A 336 11.00 -1.33 -9.09
CA PHE A 336 9.91 -2.28 -9.08
C PHE A 336 9.52 -2.62 -10.53
N ASN A 337 9.56 -3.89 -10.88
CA ASN A 337 9.31 -4.38 -12.23
C ASN A 337 7.93 -5.05 -12.38
N GLY A 338 7.05 -4.93 -11.39
CA GLY A 338 5.70 -5.48 -11.43
C GLY A 338 4.67 -4.52 -12.00
N TYR A 339 3.45 -5.03 -12.19
CA TYR A 339 2.31 -4.18 -12.52
C TYR A 339 2.01 -3.20 -11.40
N TRP A 340 1.83 -1.94 -11.75
CA TRP A 340 1.44 -0.87 -10.83
C TRP A 340 0.52 0.12 -11.54
N GLU A 341 -0.56 0.53 -10.87
CA GLU A 341 -1.50 1.53 -11.37
C GLU A 341 -1.99 2.43 -10.23
N ASP A 342 -2.02 3.76 -10.47
CA ASP A 342 -2.68 4.72 -9.57
C ASP A 342 -4.17 4.85 -9.94
N ILE A 343 -5.02 4.48 -8.99
CA ILE A 343 -6.47 4.61 -9.15
C ILE A 343 -6.89 6.04 -8.78
N GLY A 344 -6.38 7.00 -9.54
CA GLY A 344 -6.54 8.44 -9.26
C GLY A 344 -7.74 9.12 -9.92
N THR A 345 -8.30 8.52 -10.98
CA THR A 345 -9.40 9.10 -11.77
C THR A 345 -10.47 8.05 -12.05
N ILE A 346 -11.68 8.48 -12.45
CA ILE A 346 -12.75 7.57 -12.89
C ILE A 346 -12.27 6.70 -14.05
N LYS A 347 -11.50 7.28 -14.98
CA LYS A 347 -10.96 6.53 -16.12
C LYS A 347 -9.99 5.44 -15.66
N SER A 348 -8.96 5.78 -14.84
CA SER A 348 -8.01 4.78 -14.35
C SER A 348 -8.69 3.72 -13.48
N PHE A 349 -9.71 4.09 -12.69
CA PHE A 349 -10.52 3.14 -11.94
C PHE A 349 -11.24 2.15 -12.87
N PHE A 350 -11.88 2.64 -13.91
CA PHE A 350 -12.63 1.83 -14.86
C PHE A 350 -11.71 0.91 -15.66
N ASP A 351 -10.65 1.47 -16.25
CA ASP A 351 -9.67 0.73 -17.06
C ASP A 351 -8.98 -0.37 -16.22
N ALA A 352 -8.57 -0.07 -14.98
CA ALA A 352 -7.95 -1.05 -14.10
C ALA A 352 -8.89 -2.20 -13.70
N ASN A 353 -10.19 -1.92 -13.53
CA ASN A 353 -11.18 -2.97 -13.28
C ASN A 353 -11.40 -3.83 -14.52
N LEU A 354 -11.57 -3.25 -15.71
CA LEU A 354 -11.76 -4.02 -16.93
C LEU A 354 -10.53 -4.86 -17.30
N ALA A 355 -9.33 -4.35 -17.03
CA ALA A 355 -8.07 -5.07 -17.24
C ALA A 355 -7.92 -6.36 -16.42
N LEU A 356 -8.76 -6.59 -15.41
CA LEU A 356 -8.82 -7.86 -14.69
C LEU A 356 -9.35 -9.01 -15.53
N MET A 357 -10.06 -8.71 -16.62
CA MET A 357 -10.64 -9.68 -17.54
C MET A 357 -9.75 -9.96 -18.75
N ASP A 358 -8.64 -9.25 -18.91
CA ASP A 358 -7.63 -9.49 -19.94
C ASP A 358 -7.03 -10.90 -19.80
N GLN A 359 -6.58 -11.49 -20.90
CA GLN A 359 -5.96 -12.80 -20.92
C GLN A 359 -4.53 -12.73 -21.50
N PRO A 360 -3.46 -12.85 -20.70
CA PRO A 360 -3.45 -12.98 -19.24
C PRO A 360 -3.73 -11.63 -18.53
N PRO A 361 -4.35 -11.65 -17.32
CA PRO A 361 -4.62 -10.42 -16.59
C PRO A 361 -3.32 -9.77 -16.12
N LYS A 362 -3.20 -8.45 -16.26
CA LYS A 362 -2.05 -7.68 -15.77
C LYS A 362 -1.92 -7.71 -14.25
N PHE A 363 -3.05 -7.69 -13.55
CA PHE A 363 -3.14 -7.84 -12.10
C PHE A 363 -3.91 -9.11 -11.76
N GLN A 364 -3.26 -10.05 -11.08
CA GLN A 364 -3.88 -11.31 -10.67
C GLN A 364 -4.55 -11.16 -9.31
N LEU A 365 -5.85 -11.41 -9.24
CA LEU A 365 -6.60 -11.42 -7.98
C LEU A 365 -6.29 -12.64 -7.12
N TYR A 366 -6.00 -13.79 -7.73
CA TYR A 366 -5.70 -15.04 -7.04
C TYR A 366 -4.21 -15.35 -7.07
N ASP A 367 -3.65 -15.57 -5.90
CA ASP A 367 -2.31 -16.14 -5.68
C ASP A 367 -2.39 -16.97 -4.39
N GLN A 368 -2.09 -18.26 -4.49
CA GLN A 368 -2.20 -19.17 -3.35
C GLN A 368 -1.18 -18.85 -2.25
N SER A 369 0.00 -18.36 -2.62
CA SER A 369 1.09 -18.07 -1.69
C SER A 369 0.95 -16.68 -1.06
N LYS A 370 0.36 -15.72 -1.79
CA LYS A 370 0.18 -14.31 -1.38
C LYS A 370 -1.27 -13.86 -1.60
N PRO A 371 -2.25 -14.36 -0.81
CA PRO A 371 -3.66 -14.04 -1.00
C PRO A 371 -3.96 -12.55 -0.75
N ILE A 372 -5.02 -12.05 -1.38
CA ILE A 372 -5.59 -10.74 -1.04
C ILE A 372 -6.65 -10.96 0.03
N PHE A 373 -6.40 -10.41 1.21
CA PHE A 373 -7.32 -10.44 2.35
C PHE A 373 -8.38 -9.37 2.19
N THR A 374 -9.64 -9.74 2.44
CA THR A 374 -10.77 -8.79 2.47
C THR A 374 -11.81 -9.24 3.49
N CYS A 375 -12.79 -8.40 3.77
CA CYS A 375 -13.84 -8.71 4.73
C CYS A 375 -14.62 -9.98 4.35
N PRO A 376 -14.68 -10.99 5.22
CA PRO A 376 -15.55 -12.14 5.01
C PRO A 376 -17.03 -11.67 5.04
N ARG A 377 -17.82 -12.08 4.06
CA ARG A 377 -19.18 -11.56 3.88
C ARG A 377 -20.28 -12.59 4.05
N PHE A 378 -19.96 -13.86 4.22
CA PHE A 378 -20.93 -14.94 4.42
C PHE A 378 -22.13 -14.85 3.46
N LEU A 379 -21.84 -14.67 2.16
CA LEU A 379 -22.83 -14.53 1.12
C LEU A 379 -23.22 -15.90 0.55
N PRO A 380 -24.45 -16.08 0.06
CA PRO A 380 -24.81 -17.27 -0.68
C PRO A 380 -24.05 -17.32 -2.02
N PRO A 381 -23.90 -18.51 -2.62
CA PRO A 381 -23.46 -18.61 -3.99
C PRO A 381 -24.30 -17.76 -4.93
N THR A 382 -23.72 -17.25 -6.01
CA THR A 382 -24.44 -16.51 -7.02
C THR A 382 -25.43 -17.41 -7.77
N LYS A 383 -26.68 -16.99 -7.87
CA LYS A 383 -27.73 -17.70 -8.60
C LYS A 383 -27.88 -17.14 -9.99
N MET A 384 -27.74 -17.98 -11.02
CA MET A 384 -27.93 -17.62 -12.42
C MET A 384 -29.05 -18.49 -13.03
N GLU A 385 -29.97 -17.84 -13.75
CA GLU A 385 -31.07 -18.48 -14.44
C GLU A 385 -31.13 -18.02 -15.90
N LYS A 386 -30.84 -18.92 -16.85
CA LYS A 386 -30.86 -18.64 -18.30
C LYS A 386 -30.00 -17.42 -18.69
N CYS A 387 -28.79 -17.32 -18.15
CA CYS A 387 -27.87 -16.21 -18.40
C CYS A 387 -26.78 -16.59 -19.39
N GLN A 388 -26.33 -15.61 -20.18
CA GLN A 388 -25.16 -15.69 -21.00
C GLN A 388 -24.06 -14.81 -20.41
N VAL A 389 -22.94 -15.41 -19.96
CA VAL A 389 -21.82 -14.69 -19.37
C VAL A 389 -20.56 -14.95 -20.18
N ILE A 390 -19.93 -13.89 -20.69
CA ILE A 390 -18.78 -13.96 -21.58
C ILE A 390 -17.69 -13.04 -21.02
N ASN A 391 -16.50 -13.60 -20.76
CA ASN A 391 -15.32 -12.88 -20.28
C ASN A 391 -15.65 -11.84 -19.19
N SER A 392 -16.25 -12.27 -18.09
CA SER A 392 -16.80 -11.39 -17.05
C SER A 392 -16.54 -11.95 -15.67
N LEU A 393 -16.43 -11.08 -14.66
CA LEU A 393 -16.28 -11.44 -13.25
C LEU A 393 -17.62 -11.24 -12.53
N ILE A 394 -18.14 -12.32 -11.94
CA ILE A 394 -19.37 -12.27 -11.14
C ILE A 394 -19.01 -12.58 -9.69
N SER A 395 -19.30 -11.65 -8.79
CA SER A 395 -19.04 -11.81 -7.35
C SER A 395 -20.14 -12.60 -6.65
N ASP A 396 -19.90 -12.98 -5.39
CA ASP A 396 -20.81 -13.76 -4.57
C ASP A 396 -22.14 -13.03 -4.26
N GLY A 397 -23.18 -13.83 -4.06
CA GLY A 397 -24.48 -13.36 -3.63
C GLY A 397 -25.29 -12.61 -4.68
N CYS A 398 -24.95 -12.74 -5.95
CA CYS A 398 -25.68 -12.10 -7.03
C CYS A 398 -26.89 -12.95 -7.49
N PHE A 399 -27.90 -12.27 -8.03
CA PHE A 399 -29.05 -12.88 -8.67
C PHE A 399 -29.15 -12.37 -10.11
N LEU A 400 -28.90 -13.25 -11.07
CA LEU A 400 -28.94 -12.97 -12.48
C LEU A 400 -30.06 -13.79 -13.13
N LYS A 401 -30.95 -13.14 -13.86
CA LYS A 401 -32.06 -13.79 -14.51
C LYS A 401 -32.21 -13.36 -15.97
N GLU A 402 -32.19 -14.34 -16.89
CA GLU A 402 -32.43 -14.13 -18.33
C GLU A 402 -31.66 -12.93 -18.89
N CYS A 403 -30.36 -12.80 -18.58
CA CYS A 403 -29.53 -11.65 -18.91
C CYS A 403 -28.26 -12.02 -19.67
N THR A 404 -27.69 -11.05 -20.35
CA THR A 404 -26.40 -11.15 -21.04
C THR A 404 -25.37 -10.23 -20.37
N VAL A 405 -24.23 -10.80 -19.97
CA VAL A 405 -23.12 -10.08 -19.36
C VAL A 405 -21.87 -10.34 -20.18
N GLN A 406 -21.28 -9.29 -20.73
CA GLN A 406 -20.10 -9.40 -21.58
C GLN A 406 -19.04 -8.41 -21.13
N HIS A 407 -17.78 -8.88 -20.94
CA HIS A 407 -16.61 -8.08 -20.59
C HIS A 407 -16.94 -7.07 -19.47
N SER A 408 -17.52 -7.58 -18.37
CA SER A 408 -18.08 -6.76 -17.31
C SER A 408 -17.82 -7.35 -15.93
N ILE A 409 -17.79 -6.50 -14.92
CA ILE A 409 -17.68 -6.90 -13.52
C ILE A 409 -19.00 -6.68 -12.81
N VAL A 410 -19.52 -7.72 -12.18
CA VAL A 410 -20.71 -7.67 -11.34
C VAL A 410 -20.33 -7.85 -9.89
N GLY A 411 -20.38 -6.75 -9.13
CA GLY A 411 -20.04 -6.74 -7.72
C GLY A 411 -21.05 -7.48 -6.84
N ILE A 412 -20.66 -7.73 -5.60
CA ILE A 412 -21.43 -8.52 -4.62
C ILE A 412 -22.89 -8.05 -4.48
N ARG A 413 -23.79 -9.02 -4.24
CA ARG A 413 -25.23 -8.77 -4.01
C ARG A 413 -25.96 -8.04 -5.15
N SER A 414 -25.39 -8.02 -6.34
CA SER A 414 -26.05 -7.41 -7.50
C SER A 414 -27.26 -8.21 -7.94
N ARG A 415 -28.28 -7.51 -8.38
CA ARG A 415 -29.46 -8.08 -9.01
C ARG A 415 -29.60 -7.59 -10.45
N LEU A 416 -29.68 -8.53 -11.39
CA LEU A 416 -29.91 -8.30 -12.81
C LEU A 416 -31.21 -9.01 -13.19
N ASP A 417 -32.20 -8.26 -13.66
CA ASP A 417 -33.52 -8.78 -14.02
C ASP A 417 -33.57 -9.25 -15.49
N SER A 418 -34.68 -9.84 -15.88
CA SER A 418 -34.90 -10.40 -17.21
C SER A 418 -34.73 -9.38 -18.34
N GLY A 419 -34.01 -9.79 -19.41
CA GLY A 419 -33.76 -8.97 -20.59
C GLY A 419 -32.63 -7.94 -20.41
N VAL A 420 -31.91 -7.98 -19.29
CA VAL A 420 -30.74 -7.10 -19.06
C VAL A 420 -29.59 -7.48 -19.98
N GLN A 421 -29.00 -6.50 -20.63
CA GLN A 421 -27.76 -6.64 -21.42
C GLN A 421 -26.72 -5.65 -20.92
N ILE A 422 -25.58 -6.15 -20.47
CA ILE A 422 -24.45 -5.30 -20.06
C ILE A 422 -23.18 -5.71 -20.79
N LYS A 423 -22.44 -4.70 -21.22
CA LYS A 423 -21.16 -4.86 -21.90
C LYS A 423 -20.20 -3.76 -21.45
N ASP A 424 -18.91 -4.08 -21.34
CA ASP A 424 -17.85 -3.15 -20.95
C ASP A 424 -18.24 -2.31 -19.72
N THR A 425 -18.78 -2.97 -18.67
CA THR A 425 -19.45 -2.31 -17.55
C THR A 425 -18.91 -2.79 -16.22
N MET A 426 -18.79 -1.88 -15.24
CA MET A 426 -18.56 -2.23 -13.86
C MET A 426 -19.75 -1.92 -12.97
N ILE A 427 -20.31 -2.95 -12.33
CA ILE A 427 -21.35 -2.84 -11.30
C ILE A 427 -20.68 -3.04 -9.94
N MET A 428 -20.72 -2.03 -9.08
CA MET A 428 -20.02 -2.05 -7.79
C MET A 428 -20.68 -2.95 -6.72
N GLY A 429 -21.91 -3.42 -6.98
CA GLY A 429 -22.64 -4.25 -6.03
C GLY A 429 -23.54 -3.45 -5.08
N ALA A 430 -24.13 -4.18 -4.11
CA ALA A 430 -25.02 -3.61 -3.11
C ALA A 430 -24.52 -3.92 -1.68
N ASP A 431 -24.87 -3.05 -0.72
CA ASP A 431 -24.49 -3.21 0.68
C ASP A 431 -25.38 -4.22 1.42
N TYR A 432 -26.65 -4.40 0.98
CA TYR A 432 -27.63 -5.30 1.56
C TYR A 432 -28.63 -5.83 0.51
N TYR A 433 -29.42 -6.83 0.87
CA TYR A 433 -30.53 -7.32 0.07
C TYR A 433 -31.81 -6.60 0.51
N GLN A 434 -32.55 -6.05 -0.45
CA GLN A 434 -33.89 -5.53 -0.18
C GLN A 434 -34.87 -6.69 -0.03
N THR A 435 -35.78 -6.55 0.91
CA THR A 435 -36.91 -7.48 1.09
C THR A 435 -37.99 -7.22 0.02
N GLU A 436 -38.83 -8.21 -0.27
CA GLU A 436 -39.92 -8.04 -1.24
C GLU A 436 -40.91 -6.92 -0.83
N ALA A 437 -41.13 -6.73 0.45
CA ALA A 437 -41.95 -5.66 0.99
C ALA A 437 -41.34 -4.27 0.71
N GLU A 438 -40.03 -4.11 0.93
CA GLU A 438 -39.29 -2.87 0.61
C GLU A 438 -39.32 -2.58 -0.88
N ILE A 439 -39.13 -3.60 -1.72
CA ILE A 439 -39.18 -3.47 -3.20
C ILE A 439 -40.59 -3.01 -3.61
N ALA A 440 -41.64 -3.65 -3.12
CA ALA A 440 -43.01 -3.28 -3.41
C ALA A 440 -43.34 -1.84 -2.97
N SER A 441 -42.88 -1.45 -1.77
CA SER A 441 -43.05 -0.09 -1.25
C SER A 441 -42.34 0.96 -2.11
N LEU A 442 -41.12 0.68 -2.55
CA LEU A 442 -40.36 1.59 -3.43
C LEU A 442 -41.02 1.75 -4.78
N VAL A 443 -41.44 0.65 -5.39
CA VAL A 443 -42.15 0.67 -6.69
C VAL A 443 -43.47 1.43 -6.57
N ALA A 444 -44.25 1.23 -5.49
CA ALA A 444 -45.47 1.98 -5.25
C ALA A 444 -45.21 3.48 -5.05
N ALA A 445 -44.09 3.86 -4.51
CA ALA A 445 -43.66 5.24 -4.35
C ALA A 445 -43.01 5.84 -5.63
N GLY A 446 -42.95 5.09 -6.73
CA GLY A 446 -42.29 5.51 -7.97
C GLY A 446 -40.75 5.51 -7.94
N ASN A 447 -40.18 4.87 -6.94
CA ASN A 447 -38.72 4.75 -6.78
C ASN A 447 -38.22 3.43 -7.37
N VAL A 448 -36.93 3.43 -7.78
CA VAL A 448 -36.26 2.25 -8.35
C VAL A 448 -35.67 1.41 -7.26
N PRO A 449 -35.92 0.07 -7.18
CA PRO A 449 -35.25 -0.84 -6.29
C PRO A 449 -33.74 -0.97 -6.60
N ILE A 450 -32.97 -1.49 -5.64
CA ILE A 450 -31.55 -1.80 -5.84
C ILE A 450 -31.40 -2.91 -6.89
N GLY A 451 -30.60 -2.65 -7.92
CA GLY A 451 -30.34 -3.59 -9.00
C GLY A 451 -30.52 -2.96 -10.37
N ILE A 452 -30.51 -3.80 -11.40
CA ILE A 452 -30.76 -3.40 -12.78
C ILE A 452 -32.10 -4.02 -13.21
N GLY A 453 -33.06 -3.15 -13.55
CA GLY A 453 -34.42 -3.53 -13.91
C GLY A 453 -34.52 -4.18 -15.30
N LYS A 454 -35.70 -4.73 -15.59
CA LYS A 454 -35.98 -5.49 -16.81
C LYS A 454 -35.65 -4.70 -18.07
N ASN A 455 -35.17 -5.41 -19.10
CA ASN A 455 -34.90 -4.88 -20.44
C ASN A 455 -33.94 -3.68 -20.49
N THR A 456 -33.10 -3.51 -19.45
CA THR A 456 -32.08 -2.46 -19.41
C THR A 456 -30.88 -2.85 -20.25
N LYS A 457 -30.38 -1.96 -21.08
CA LYS A 457 -29.15 -2.11 -21.85
C LYS A 457 -28.11 -1.08 -21.42
N ILE A 458 -26.91 -1.55 -21.06
CA ILE A 458 -25.76 -0.74 -20.70
C ILE A 458 -24.58 -1.21 -21.55
N VAL A 459 -24.02 -0.30 -22.36
CA VAL A 459 -22.94 -0.62 -23.34
C VAL A 459 -21.90 0.48 -23.32
#